data_c63436060faafa2926e65627aba0a57d
#
_entry.id   c63436060faafa2926e65627aba0a57d
#
_cell.length_a   1.000
_cell.length_b   1.000
_cell.length_c   1.000
_cell.angle_alpha   90.00
_cell.angle_beta   90.00
_cell.angle_gamma   90.00
#
_symmetry.space_group_name_H-M   'P 1'
#
loop_
_entity.id
_entity.type
_entity.pdbx_description
1 polymer ?
#
loop_
_entity_poly.entity_id
_entity_poly.type
_entity_poly.pdbx_seq_one_letter_code
_entity_poly.pdbx_strand_id
1 'polypeptide(L)'
;MRKPGVRSLVVAGIVVVLFTGSAAGDDRNNLLRGDYAFSGEATCLGSRNLSESAPGGFDEDLTPVTPPFPFVLSYSIQGVRTFNGDGTGKVVGRTVSFSHPYALPSDPPYFNPGGASSSDIEADFTYEVAPDRTLTIDQPLSLGTVLTGTRAGQTFRLENVRFIGLMRRDGKTLTIASGEPTVETHTFFAADNPVFVRAQICHRARMLFKLR
;
A
#
# COMPACT_ATOMS: atom_id res chain seq x y z
N MET A 1 36.32 -58.30 43.24
CA MET A 1 35.21 -57.56 42.63
C MET A 1 35.17 -56.12 43.17
N ARG A 2 35.63 -55.14 42.40
CA ARG A 2 35.63 -53.68 42.76
C ARG A 2 34.56 -52.98 41.97
N LYS A 3 33.62 -52.31 42.66
CA LYS A 3 32.57 -51.47 42.04
C LYS A 3 33.17 -50.12 41.58
N PRO A 4 32.87 -49.63 40.37
CA PRO A 4 33.27 -48.32 39.99
C PRO A 4 32.29 -47.23 40.50
N GLY A 5 32.88 -46.19 41.14
CA GLY A 5 32.14 -45.03 41.62
C GLY A 5 31.72 -44.10 40.49
N VAL A 6 30.46 -43.71 40.55
CA VAL A 6 29.86 -42.68 39.65
C VAL A 6 30.31 -41.31 40.14
N ARG A 7 31.05 -40.58 39.30
CA ARG A 7 31.36 -39.15 39.51
C ARG A 7 30.24 -38.28 38.89
N SER A 8 29.47 -37.63 39.76
CA SER A 8 28.52 -36.61 39.34
C SER A 8 29.24 -35.35 38.83
N LEU A 9 29.03 -35.05 37.59
CA LEU A 9 29.49 -33.78 36.98
C LEU A 9 28.40 -32.72 37.20
N VAL A 10 28.70 -31.72 38.05
CA VAL A 10 27.83 -30.56 38.24
C VAL A 10 28.19 -29.57 37.12
N VAL A 11 27.29 -29.43 36.13
CA VAL A 11 27.39 -28.39 35.09
C VAL A 11 26.76 -27.12 35.64
N ALA A 12 27.58 -26.14 35.99
CA ALA A 12 27.13 -24.81 36.34
C ALA A 12 26.70 -24.07 35.06
N GLY A 13 25.40 -23.93 34.85
CA GLY A 13 24.85 -23.16 33.74
C GLY A 13 25.02 -21.66 34.01
N ILE A 14 25.85 -21.01 33.21
CA ILE A 14 25.94 -19.55 33.16
C ILE A 14 24.72 -19.04 32.37
N VAL A 15 23.75 -18.41 33.06
CA VAL A 15 22.65 -17.69 32.46
C VAL A 15 23.19 -16.35 32.00
N VAL A 16 23.49 -16.22 30.71
CA VAL A 16 23.79 -14.90 30.08
C VAL A 16 22.45 -14.22 29.85
N VAL A 17 22.08 -13.28 30.69
CA VAL A 17 20.96 -12.36 30.47
C VAL A 17 21.40 -11.34 29.44
N LEU A 18 21.08 -11.57 28.17
CA LEU A 18 21.20 -10.57 27.13
C LEU A 18 20.14 -9.49 27.39
N PHE A 19 20.55 -8.40 28.02
CA PHE A 19 19.79 -7.15 27.96
C PHE A 19 19.80 -6.66 26.51
N THR A 20 18.78 -7.00 25.74
CA THR A 20 18.46 -6.28 24.51
C THR A 20 17.99 -4.90 24.92
N GLY A 21 18.94 -4.00 25.13
CA GLY A 21 18.64 -2.58 25.20
C GLY A 21 17.96 -2.20 23.90
N SER A 22 16.65 -1.99 23.93
CA SER A 22 15.97 -1.24 22.89
C SER A 22 16.68 0.11 22.87
N ALA A 23 17.55 0.35 21.87
CA ALA A 23 17.98 1.69 21.56
C ALA A 23 16.68 2.47 21.38
N ALA A 24 16.36 3.36 22.30
CA ALA A 24 15.31 4.34 22.12
C ALA A 24 15.74 5.19 20.93
N GLY A 25 15.42 4.74 19.73
CA GLY A 25 15.57 5.49 18.51
C GLY A 25 14.84 6.81 18.76
N ASP A 26 15.52 7.92 18.45
CA ASP A 26 14.99 9.27 18.57
C ASP A 26 13.65 9.28 17.81
N ASP A 27 12.53 9.08 18.54
CA ASP A 27 11.19 8.91 17.95
C ASP A 27 10.75 10.24 17.35
N ARG A 28 11.07 10.41 16.07
CA ARG A 28 10.75 11.63 15.31
C ARG A 28 9.33 11.58 14.72
N ASN A 29 8.59 10.53 14.97
CA ASN A 29 7.22 10.41 14.51
C ASN A 29 6.34 11.53 15.11
N ASN A 30 6.69 12.01 16.30
CA ASN A 30 6.02 13.14 16.95
C ASN A 30 6.11 14.47 16.18
N LEU A 31 7.03 14.60 15.21
CA LEU A 31 7.11 15.75 14.30
C LEU A 31 5.93 15.82 13.35
N LEU A 32 5.26 14.66 13.10
CA LEU A 32 4.06 14.55 12.31
C LEU A 32 2.87 14.24 13.20
N ARG A 33 2.09 15.28 13.51
CA ARG A 33 0.87 15.15 14.30
C ARG A 33 -0.22 16.07 13.77
N GLY A 34 -1.46 15.53 13.67
CA GLY A 34 -2.66 16.24 13.22
C GLY A 34 -3.01 15.97 11.77
N ASP A 35 -3.92 16.77 11.24
CA ASP A 35 -4.54 16.59 9.96
C ASP A 35 -3.78 17.31 8.85
N TYR A 36 -3.63 16.65 7.72
CA TYR A 36 -3.02 17.16 6.51
C TYR A 36 -3.98 16.95 5.34
N ALA A 37 -4.43 18.05 4.74
CA ALA A 37 -5.09 17.97 3.45
C ALA A 37 -4.08 17.51 2.40
N PHE A 38 -4.50 16.65 1.49
CA PHE A 38 -3.64 16.21 0.40
C PHE A 38 -4.38 16.18 -0.93
N SER A 39 -3.60 16.35 -1.99
CA SER A 39 -3.99 16.04 -3.35
C SER A 39 -2.84 15.35 -4.08
N GLY A 40 -3.17 14.60 -5.12
CA GLY A 40 -2.16 13.93 -5.91
C GLY A 40 -2.73 13.13 -7.05
N GLU A 41 -1.82 12.53 -7.79
CA GLU A 41 -2.11 11.76 -8.98
C GLU A 41 -1.41 10.41 -8.95
N ALA A 42 -1.90 9.49 -9.76
CA ALA A 42 -1.24 8.23 -10.02
C ALA A 42 -1.51 7.74 -11.44
N THR A 43 -0.53 7.00 -11.95
CA THR A 43 -0.68 6.16 -13.14
C THR A 43 -0.27 4.76 -12.76
N CYS A 44 -1.08 3.78 -13.14
CA CYS A 44 -0.86 2.39 -12.81
C CYS A 44 -0.81 1.53 -14.08
N LEU A 45 0.20 0.68 -14.15
CA LEU A 45 0.23 -0.47 -15.03
C LEU A 45 -0.46 -1.61 -14.30
N GLY A 46 -1.45 -2.21 -14.90
CA GLY A 46 -2.20 -3.30 -14.30
C GLY A 46 -2.14 -4.57 -15.14
N SER A 47 -2.36 -5.67 -14.45
CA SER A 47 -2.48 -7.00 -15.04
C SER A 47 -3.73 -7.68 -14.47
N ARG A 48 -4.60 -8.22 -15.32
CA ARG A 48 -5.82 -8.92 -14.89
C ARG A 48 -5.99 -10.23 -15.62
N ASN A 49 -6.57 -11.22 -14.97
CA ASN A 49 -7.01 -12.44 -15.60
C ASN A 49 -8.45 -12.29 -16.11
N LEU A 50 -8.79 -12.93 -17.22
CA LEU A 50 -10.17 -12.98 -17.73
C LEU A 50 -11.09 -13.85 -16.88
N SER A 51 -10.54 -14.86 -16.19
CA SER A 51 -11.29 -15.55 -15.13
C SER A 51 -11.31 -14.64 -13.90
N GLU A 52 -12.35 -13.91 -13.70
CA GLU A 52 -12.56 -12.82 -12.73
C GLU A 52 -12.09 -13.10 -11.29
N SER A 53 -11.83 -14.38 -10.96
CA SER A 53 -11.49 -14.85 -9.61
C SER A 53 -9.99 -14.93 -9.31
N ALA A 54 -9.08 -14.75 -10.29
CA ALA A 54 -7.64 -14.81 -10.07
C ALA A 54 -7.00 -13.45 -10.41
N PRO A 55 -6.05 -12.95 -9.58
CA PRO A 55 -5.29 -11.78 -9.95
C PRO A 55 -4.50 -12.06 -11.23
N GLY A 56 -4.32 -11.03 -12.07
CA GLY A 56 -3.22 -10.99 -13.00
C GLY A 56 -1.90 -11.04 -12.24
N GLY A 57 -0.79 -11.10 -12.95
CA GLY A 57 0.53 -11.16 -12.34
C GLY A 57 1.55 -10.31 -13.07
N PHE A 58 2.69 -10.18 -12.42
CA PHE A 58 3.91 -9.60 -12.96
C PHE A 58 5.01 -10.65 -12.80
N ASP A 59 5.92 -10.71 -13.77
CA ASP A 59 7.15 -11.51 -13.65
C ASP A 59 8.22 -10.83 -12.81
N GLU A 60 9.40 -11.42 -12.72
CA GLU A 60 10.53 -10.89 -11.94
C GLU A 60 11.01 -9.52 -12.44
N ASP A 61 10.82 -9.23 -13.74
CA ASP A 61 11.15 -7.94 -14.34
C ASP A 61 10.01 -6.91 -14.24
N LEU A 62 8.97 -7.22 -13.47
CA LEU A 62 7.77 -6.40 -13.30
C LEU A 62 6.99 -6.14 -14.59
N THR A 63 7.13 -7.04 -15.55
CA THR A 63 6.37 -7.05 -16.79
C THR A 63 5.06 -7.84 -16.59
N PRO A 64 3.89 -7.34 -17.08
CA PRO A 64 2.65 -8.08 -16.95
C PRO A 64 2.74 -9.44 -17.66
N VAL A 65 2.47 -10.51 -16.94
CA VAL A 65 2.46 -11.89 -17.49
C VAL A 65 1.30 -12.05 -18.46
N THR A 66 1.51 -12.68 -19.61
CA THR A 66 0.49 -12.93 -20.65
C THR A 66 0.17 -14.41 -20.85
N PRO A 67 -1.13 -14.84 -21.05
CA PRO A 67 -2.33 -14.07 -20.69
C PRO A 67 -2.45 -13.97 -19.18
N PRO A 68 -2.59 -12.90 -18.60
CA PRO A 68 -3.68 -11.97 -18.59
C PRO A 68 -3.38 -10.69 -19.37
N PHE A 69 -4.30 -9.72 -19.28
CA PHE A 69 -4.26 -8.54 -20.12
C PHE A 69 -3.71 -7.35 -19.39
N PRO A 70 -2.64 -6.72 -19.89
CA PRO A 70 -2.17 -5.46 -19.37
C PRO A 70 -3.20 -4.36 -19.61
N PHE A 71 -3.30 -3.44 -18.70
CA PHE A 71 -4.11 -2.23 -18.85
C PHE A 71 -3.41 -1.05 -18.15
N VAL A 72 -3.77 0.16 -18.55
CA VAL A 72 -3.32 1.38 -17.89
C VAL A 72 -4.52 2.10 -17.31
N LEU A 73 -4.36 2.60 -16.09
CA LEU A 73 -5.33 3.49 -15.48
C LEU A 73 -4.60 4.69 -14.86
N SER A 74 -5.29 5.83 -14.84
CA SER A 74 -4.83 7.03 -14.13
C SER A 74 -5.90 7.45 -13.14
N TYR A 75 -5.49 8.07 -12.02
CA TYR A 75 -6.45 8.67 -11.11
C TYR A 75 -5.87 9.90 -10.41
N SER A 76 -6.74 10.83 -10.09
CA SER A 76 -6.48 11.86 -9.09
C SER A 76 -7.08 11.44 -7.75
N ILE A 77 -6.50 11.93 -6.67
CA ILE A 77 -6.99 11.69 -5.31
C ILE A 77 -6.85 12.96 -4.48
N GLN A 78 -7.82 13.22 -3.63
CA GLN A 78 -7.77 14.25 -2.61
C GLN A 78 -8.40 13.76 -1.31
N GLY A 79 -8.02 14.35 -0.19
CA GLY A 79 -8.56 13.96 1.11
C GLY A 79 -7.78 14.51 2.28
N VAL A 80 -7.89 13.81 3.42
CA VAL A 80 -7.19 14.13 4.65
C VAL A 80 -6.42 12.91 5.12
N ARG A 81 -5.18 13.14 5.53
CA ARG A 81 -4.33 12.15 6.20
C ARG A 81 -4.03 12.65 7.60
N THR A 82 -4.46 11.90 8.61
CA THR A 82 -4.23 12.19 10.03
C THR A 82 -3.02 11.41 10.52
N PHE A 83 -2.05 12.09 11.08
CA PHE A 83 -0.88 11.50 11.74
C PHE A 83 -1.06 11.61 13.26
N ASN A 84 -0.91 10.52 14.00
CA ASN A 84 -1.13 10.48 15.45
C ASN A 84 0.11 10.94 16.26
N GLY A 85 1.28 11.00 15.64
CA GLY A 85 2.54 11.36 16.30
C GLY A 85 3.28 10.17 16.92
N ASP A 86 2.74 8.97 16.83
CA ASP A 86 3.26 7.72 17.39
C ASP A 86 3.69 6.71 16.34
N GLY A 87 3.74 7.09 15.07
CA GLY A 87 4.03 6.20 13.95
C GLY A 87 2.79 5.56 13.34
N THR A 88 1.58 5.94 13.77
CA THR A 88 0.31 5.48 13.21
C THR A 88 -0.51 6.62 12.63
N GLY A 89 -1.44 6.29 11.75
CA GLY A 89 -2.32 7.30 11.18
C GLY A 89 -3.48 6.70 10.38
N LYS A 90 -4.35 7.59 9.92
CA LYS A 90 -5.50 7.25 9.07
C LYS A 90 -5.57 8.16 7.87
N VAL A 91 -6.02 7.62 6.72
CA VAL A 91 -6.33 8.40 5.52
C VAL A 91 -7.77 8.19 5.11
N VAL A 92 -8.42 9.28 4.73
CA VAL A 92 -9.74 9.28 4.08
C VAL A 92 -9.65 10.16 2.84
N GLY A 93 -10.16 9.69 1.72
CA GLY A 93 -10.07 10.45 0.48
C GLY A 93 -11.06 10.00 -0.57
N ARG A 94 -11.10 10.77 -1.66
CA ARG A 94 -11.89 10.48 -2.86
C ARG A 94 -10.99 10.45 -4.08
N THR A 95 -11.20 9.45 -4.93
CA THR A 95 -10.51 9.29 -6.19
C THR A 95 -11.44 9.54 -7.36
N VAL A 96 -10.88 10.04 -8.46
CA VAL A 96 -11.48 10.01 -9.80
C VAL A 96 -10.51 9.29 -10.71
N SER A 97 -10.95 8.18 -11.28
CA SER A 97 -10.12 7.25 -12.06
C SER A 97 -10.57 7.20 -13.51
N PHE A 98 -9.60 7.06 -14.40
CA PHE A 98 -9.81 6.83 -15.82
C PHE A 98 -9.09 5.53 -16.21
N SER A 99 -9.82 4.54 -16.73
CA SER A 99 -9.23 3.41 -17.43
C SER A 99 -9.04 3.77 -18.90
N HIS A 100 -7.81 3.59 -19.40
CA HIS A 100 -7.49 3.91 -20.79
C HIS A 100 -8.05 2.86 -21.74
N PRO A 101 -8.45 3.26 -22.97
CA PRO A 101 -8.88 2.30 -23.99
C PRO A 101 -7.76 1.32 -24.32
N TYR A 102 -8.12 0.07 -24.58
CA TYR A 102 -7.19 -0.95 -25.07
C TYR A 102 -7.91 -1.98 -25.92
N ALA A 103 -7.17 -2.57 -26.85
CA ALA A 103 -7.62 -3.68 -27.68
C ALA A 103 -6.89 -4.96 -27.27
N LEU A 104 -7.59 -6.07 -27.28
CA LEU A 104 -7.01 -7.39 -27.07
C LEU A 104 -7.01 -8.15 -28.39
N PRO A 105 -5.90 -8.82 -28.73
CA PRO A 105 -5.83 -9.75 -29.87
C PRO A 105 -6.57 -11.05 -29.50
N SER A 106 -7.88 -11.03 -29.56
CA SER A 106 -8.76 -12.18 -29.35
C SER A 106 -9.58 -12.43 -30.63
N ASP A 107 -10.17 -13.60 -30.75
CA ASP A 107 -11.09 -13.92 -31.84
C ASP A 107 -12.50 -14.16 -31.22
N PRO A 108 -13.48 -13.27 -31.44
CA PRO A 108 -13.37 -11.95 -32.11
C PRO A 108 -12.54 -10.96 -31.32
N PRO A 109 -11.97 -9.91 -31.96
CA PRO A 109 -11.20 -8.87 -31.27
C PRO A 109 -12.02 -8.19 -30.21
N TYR A 110 -11.46 -8.10 -28.99
CA TYR A 110 -12.11 -7.40 -27.89
C TYR A 110 -11.54 -5.97 -27.77
N PHE A 111 -12.42 -5.00 -27.75
CA PHE A 111 -12.08 -3.59 -27.51
C PHE A 111 -12.72 -3.10 -26.22
N ASN A 112 -11.88 -2.60 -25.29
CA ASN A 112 -12.34 -1.89 -24.11
C ASN A 112 -12.27 -0.38 -24.38
N PRO A 113 -13.39 0.34 -24.42
CA PRO A 113 -13.38 1.78 -24.69
C PRO A 113 -12.80 2.61 -23.52
N GLY A 114 -12.46 1.96 -22.42
CA GLY A 114 -12.09 2.67 -21.21
C GLY A 114 -13.32 3.14 -20.44
N GLY A 115 -13.09 4.03 -19.46
CA GLY A 115 -14.18 4.60 -18.67
C GLY A 115 -13.69 5.43 -17.51
N ALA A 116 -14.63 6.12 -16.86
CA ALA A 116 -14.37 6.92 -15.68
C ALA A 116 -15.15 6.38 -14.49
N SER A 117 -14.60 6.53 -13.29
CA SER A 117 -15.26 6.21 -12.03
C SER A 117 -14.77 7.10 -10.91
N SER A 118 -15.56 7.23 -9.86
CA SER A 118 -15.14 7.85 -8.61
C SER A 118 -15.34 6.87 -7.46
N SER A 119 -14.50 6.99 -6.44
CA SER A 119 -14.55 6.11 -5.27
C SER A 119 -14.15 6.87 -4.02
N ASP A 120 -14.78 6.54 -2.90
CA ASP A 120 -14.26 6.89 -1.57
C ASP A 120 -13.28 5.80 -1.12
N ILE A 121 -12.26 6.20 -0.37
CA ILE A 121 -11.22 5.32 0.15
C ILE A 121 -10.86 5.72 1.58
N GLU A 122 -10.63 4.71 2.41
CA GLU A 122 -10.07 4.86 3.74
C GLU A 122 -9.01 3.79 4.01
N ALA A 123 -8.04 4.12 4.85
CA ALA A 123 -7.05 3.16 5.32
C ALA A 123 -6.41 3.63 6.63
N ASP A 124 -6.01 2.68 7.45
CA ASP A 124 -5.02 2.90 8.48
C ASP A 124 -3.62 2.69 7.88
N PHE A 125 -2.63 3.38 8.44
CA PHE A 125 -1.24 3.24 8.01
C PHE A 125 -0.28 3.36 9.19
N THR A 126 0.92 2.83 9.00
CA THR A 126 2.07 3.13 9.86
C THR A 126 3.05 4.03 9.13
N TYR A 127 3.86 4.77 9.87
CA TYR A 127 4.89 5.62 9.30
C TYR A 127 6.11 5.73 10.21
N GLU A 128 7.23 6.05 9.59
CA GLU A 128 8.50 6.34 10.26
C GLU A 128 9.14 7.60 9.67
N VAL A 129 9.62 8.48 10.55
CA VAL A 129 10.37 9.69 10.20
C VAL A 129 11.83 9.49 10.56
N ALA A 130 12.69 9.37 9.54
CA ALA A 130 14.13 9.24 9.70
C ALA A 130 14.80 10.57 10.15
N PRO A 131 16.05 10.53 10.65
CA PRO A 131 16.80 11.72 11.09
C PRO A 131 16.98 12.79 10.01
N ASP A 132 17.08 12.40 8.75
CA ASP A 132 17.19 13.28 7.58
C ASP A 132 15.85 13.84 7.10
N ARG A 133 14.74 13.49 7.81
CA ARG A 133 13.34 13.83 7.50
C ARG A 133 12.75 13.09 6.30
N THR A 134 13.39 12.02 5.88
CA THR A 134 12.74 11.04 5.01
C THR A 134 11.60 10.39 5.78
N LEU A 135 10.48 10.22 5.09
CA LEU A 135 9.26 9.61 5.61
C LEU A 135 8.98 8.32 4.85
N THR A 136 8.79 7.24 5.57
CA THR A 136 8.24 5.99 5.00
C THR A 136 6.83 5.81 5.52
N ILE A 137 5.89 5.43 4.64
CA ILE A 137 4.50 5.12 5.01
C ILE A 137 4.15 3.76 4.43
N ASP A 138 3.71 2.86 5.30
CA ASP A 138 3.16 1.55 4.94
C ASP A 138 1.64 1.55 5.18
N GLN A 139 0.89 1.29 4.11
CA GLN A 139 -0.57 1.24 4.11
C GLN A 139 -0.97 -0.15 3.60
N PRO A 140 -0.98 -1.16 4.49
CA PRO A 140 -1.12 -2.57 4.10
C PRO A 140 -2.47 -2.87 3.47
N LEU A 141 -3.52 -2.18 3.92
CA LEU A 141 -4.89 -2.38 3.44
C LEU A 141 -5.61 -1.05 3.34
N SER A 142 -6.23 -0.82 2.19
CA SER A 142 -7.18 0.26 1.96
C SER A 142 -8.53 -0.32 1.61
N LEU A 143 -9.58 0.23 2.16
CA LEU A 143 -10.97 -0.10 1.87
C LEU A 143 -11.62 1.03 1.09
N GLY A 144 -12.57 0.72 0.23
CA GLY A 144 -13.28 1.77 -0.48
C GLY A 144 -14.60 1.32 -1.07
N THR A 145 -15.34 2.30 -1.56
CA THR A 145 -16.63 2.12 -2.24
C THR A 145 -16.63 2.88 -3.56
N VAL A 146 -16.99 2.20 -4.63
CA VAL A 146 -17.15 2.81 -5.95
C VAL A 146 -18.46 3.57 -5.98
N LEU A 147 -18.41 4.88 -6.26
CA LEU A 147 -19.59 5.77 -6.26
C LEU A 147 -20.21 5.89 -7.64
N THR A 148 -19.38 5.91 -8.69
CA THR A 148 -19.84 6.09 -10.08
C THR A 148 -19.12 5.15 -11.03
N GLY A 149 -19.66 4.99 -12.25
CA GLY A 149 -19.12 4.11 -13.28
C GLY A 149 -19.77 2.73 -13.28
N THR A 150 -19.23 1.82 -14.06
CA THR A 150 -19.81 0.47 -14.27
C THR A 150 -19.82 -0.42 -13.04
N ARG A 151 -19.04 -0.07 -12.01
CA ARG A 151 -18.92 -0.78 -10.73
C ARG A 151 -19.54 -0.03 -9.55
N ALA A 152 -20.39 0.97 -9.82
CA ALA A 152 -21.04 1.75 -8.75
C ALA A 152 -21.74 0.83 -7.73
N GLY A 153 -21.54 1.12 -6.44
CA GLY A 153 -22.07 0.33 -5.32
C GLY A 153 -21.18 -0.86 -4.91
N GLN A 154 -20.17 -1.23 -5.68
CA GLN A 154 -19.21 -2.24 -5.24
C GLN A 154 -18.23 -1.67 -4.21
N THR A 155 -17.82 -2.50 -3.25
CA THR A 155 -16.70 -2.21 -2.36
C THR A 155 -15.40 -2.77 -2.94
N PHE A 156 -14.26 -2.31 -2.42
CA PHE A 156 -12.97 -2.86 -2.81
C PHE A 156 -11.98 -2.88 -1.67
N ARG A 157 -10.97 -3.73 -1.82
CA ARG A 157 -9.73 -3.76 -1.03
C ARG A 157 -8.56 -3.49 -1.95
N LEU A 158 -7.63 -2.66 -1.50
CA LEU A 158 -6.35 -2.42 -2.15
C LEU A 158 -5.25 -2.70 -1.14
N GLU A 159 -4.37 -3.63 -1.45
CA GLU A 159 -3.35 -4.13 -0.55
C GLU A 159 -1.93 -3.73 -1.01
N ASN A 160 -1.00 -3.61 -0.05
CA ASN A 160 0.44 -3.37 -0.26
C ASN A 160 0.78 -1.99 -0.84
N VAL A 161 0.12 -0.93 -0.40
CA VAL A 161 0.46 0.44 -0.80
C VAL A 161 1.58 0.99 0.07
N ARG A 162 2.65 1.47 -0.56
CA ARG A 162 3.81 2.04 0.11
C ARG A 162 4.21 3.39 -0.46
N PHE A 163 4.68 4.29 0.42
CA PHE A 163 5.17 5.60 0.02
C PHE A 163 6.51 5.91 0.69
N ILE A 164 7.34 6.65 -0.02
CA ILE A 164 8.48 7.37 0.52
C ILE A 164 8.21 8.86 0.36
N GLY A 165 8.64 9.67 1.31
CA GLY A 165 8.40 11.09 1.28
C GLY A 165 9.48 11.92 1.94
N LEU A 166 9.33 13.22 1.81
CA LEU A 166 10.19 14.22 2.44
C LEU A 166 9.33 15.22 3.21
N MET A 167 9.75 15.53 4.42
CA MET A 167 9.12 16.50 5.28
C MET A 167 9.92 17.80 5.31
N ARG A 168 9.27 18.95 5.06
CA ARG A 168 9.87 20.27 5.31
C ARG A 168 10.22 20.45 6.79
N ARG A 169 11.17 21.37 7.06
CA ARG A 169 11.65 21.64 8.43
C ARG A 169 10.55 22.08 9.39
N ASP A 170 9.53 22.76 8.89
CA ASP A 170 8.39 23.23 9.68
C ASP A 170 7.33 22.16 9.96
N GLY A 171 7.48 20.95 9.40
CA GLY A 171 6.51 19.86 9.52
C GLY A 171 5.14 20.12 8.89
N LYS A 172 4.97 21.26 8.19
CA LYS A 172 3.67 21.69 7.67
C LYS A 172 3.40 21.23 6.23
N THR A 173 4.46 20.86 5.52
CA THR A 173 4.38 20.41 4.11
C THR A 173 5.15 19.12 3.96
N LEU A 174 4.54 18.17 3.28
CA LEU A 174 5.10 16.87 2.93
C LEU A 174 4.94 16.64 1.44
N THR A 175 5.89 15.97 0.85
CA THR A 175 5.73 15.31 -0.45
C THR A 175 5.90 13.83 -0.26
N ILE A 176 5.01 13.01 -0.80
CA ILE A 176 5.12 11.56 -0.79
C ILE A 176 4.93 11.01 -2.20
N ALA A 177 5.67 9.97 -2.52
CA ALA A 177 5.60 9.28 -3.80
C ALA A 177 5.79 7.78 -3.62
N SER A 178 5.52 6.98 -4.64
CA SER A 178 5.96 5.59 -4.68
C SER A 178 7.48 5.58 -4.70
N GLY A 179 8.11 4.89 -3.73
CA GLY A 179 9.58 4.79 -3.65
C GLY A 179 10.11 3.72 -4.59
N GLU A 180 9.45 2.58 -4.64
CA GLU A 180 9.80 1.42 -5.44
C GLU A 180 8.54 0.87 -6.13
N PRO A 181 8.69 0.20 -7.30
CA PRO A 181 7.59 -0.51 -7.91
C PRO A 181 7.14 -1.64 -6.98
N THR A 182 5.93 -1.55 -6.47
CA THR A 182 5.34 -2.56 -5.60
C THR A 182 4.09 -3.13 -6.26
N VAL A 183 4.00 -4.46 -6.31
CA VAL A 183 2.80 -5.14 -6.82
C VAL A 183 1.71 -5.05 -5.75
N GLU A 184 0.62 -4.41 -6.12
CA GLU A 184 -0.58 -4.24 -5.30
C GLU A 184 -1.68 -5.15 -5.81
N THR A 185 -2.46 -5.70 -4.89
CA THR A 185 -3.67 -6.46 -5.23
C THR A 185 -4.90 -5.60 -5.01
N HIS A 186 -5.74 -5.52 -6.04
CA HIS A 186 -7.00 -4.76 -5.99
C HIS A 186 -8.17 -5.70 -6.23
N THR A 187 -8.94 -5.97 -5.19
CA THR A 187 -10.11 -6.88 -5.20
C THR A 187 -11.39 -6.09 -5.05
N PHE A 188 -12.34 -6.29 -5.95
CA PHE A 188 -13.69 -5.71 -5.90
C PHE A 188 -14.69 -6.76 -5.43
N PHE A 189 -15.69 -6.30 -4.68
CA PHE A 189 -16.72 -7.15 -4.07
C PHE A 189 -18.12 -6.64 -4.43
N ALA A 190 -19.02 -7.56 -4.69
CA ALA A 190 -20.47 -7.33 -4.74
C ALA A 190 -21.12 -8.19 -3.65
N ALA A 191 -21.78 -7.56 -2.69
CA ALA A 191 -22.37 -8.24 -1.52
C ALA A 191 -21.37 -9.24 -0.86
N ASP A 192 -20.17 -8.74 -0.56
CA ASP A 192 -19.06 -9.47 0.09
C ASP A 192 -18.42 -10.63 -0.73
N ASN A 193 -18.91 -10.90 -1.92
CA ASN A 193 -18.29 -11.86 -2.82
C ASN A 193 -17.27 -11.16 -3.74
N PRO A 194 -16.05 -11.69 -3.88
CA PRO A 194 -15.09 -11.16 -4.82
C PRO A 194 -15.59 -11.38 -6.26
N VAL A 195 -15.74 -10.29 -7.01
CA VAL A 195 -16.23 -10.32 -8.39
C VAL A 195 -15.18 -9.95 -9.41
N PHE A 196 -14.09 -9.33 -8.96
CA PHE A 196 -13.00 -8.93 -9.83
C PHE A 196 -11.72 -8.72 -9.04
N VAL A 197 -10.62 -9.29 -9.50
CA VAL A 197 -9.28 -9.14 -8.90
C VAL A 197 -8.29 -8.72 -9.98
N ARG A 198 -7.42 -7.79 -9.65
CA ARG A 198 -6.31 -7.37 -10.52
C ARG A 198 -5.04 -7.14 -9.71
N ALA A 199 -3.89 -7.35 -10.33
CA ALA A 199 -2.61 -6.85 -9.85
C ALA A 199 -2.29 -5.52 -10.54
N GLN A 200 -1.60 -4.63 -9.85
CA GLN A 200 -1.18 -3.36 -10.43
C GLN A 200 0.11 -2.85 -9.77
N ILE A 201 0.87 -2.06 -10.52
CA ILE A 201 2.01 -1.29 -10.03
C ILE A 201 1.69 0.17 -10.33
N CYS A 202 1.73 1.02 -9.32
CA CYS A 202 1.34 2.42 -9.47
C CYS A 202 2.50 3.37 -9.18
N HIS A 203 2.72 4.31 -10.09
CA HIS A 203 3.48 5.51 -9.79
C HIS A 203 2.52 6.56 -9.20
N ARG A 204 2.85 7.05 -8.00
CA ARG A 204 2.04 8.04 -7.26
C ARG A 204 2.89 9.23 -6.87
N ALA A 205 2.29 10.41 -6.89
CA ALA A 205 2.86 11.61 -6.29
C ALA A 205 1.76 12.37 -5.56
N ARG A 206 2.04 12.85 -4.35
CA ARG A 206 1.08 13.61 -3.53
C ARG A 206 1.79 14.72 -2.77
N MET A 207 1.09 15.83 -2.59
CA MET A 207 1.47 16.91 -1.70
C MET A 207 0.50 16.97 -0.53
N LEU A 208 1.03 17.19 0.67
CA LEU A 208 0.26 17.28 1.90
C LEU A 208 0.55 18.62 2.58
N PHE A 209 -0.50 19.26 3.08
CA PHE A 209 -0.44 20.52 3.80
C PHE A 209 -1.17 20.39 5.13
N LYS A 210 -0.48 20.72 6.23
CA LYS A 210 -1.06 20.67 7.55
C LYS A 210 -2.25 21.63 7.65
N LEU A 211 -3.37 21.09 8.09
CA LEU A 211 -4.54 21.88 8.45
C LEU A 211 -4.28 22.60 9.80
N ARG A 212 -4.95 23.71 10.03
CA ARG A 212 -4.79 24.51 11.25
C ARG A 212 -5.52 23.89 12.44
#